data_7c4159e82ea484892d4d5c17b7df7003
#
_entry.id   7c4159e82ea484892d4d5c17b7df7003
#
_cell.length_a   1.000
_cell.length_b   1.000
_cell.length_c   1.000
_cell.angle_alpha   90.00
_cell.angle_beta   90.00
_cell.angle_gamma   90.00
#
_symmetry.space_group_name_H-M   'P 1'
#
loop_
_entity.id
_entity.type
_entity.pdbx_description
1 polymer ?
#
loop_
_entity_poly.entity_id
_entity_poly.type
_entity_poly.pdbx_seq_one_letter_code
_entity_poly.pdbx_strand_id
1 'polypeptide(L)'
;DYKYGDIVIAYKESFDAEPIVKRVIATEGQTVDIDFTLGRVFVDGELLQEDYVNDLTYLDEGTQFPLTLGEGELFLMGDNRNRSSDSRDERLGAVDERLIIGKAVLLVFPGRDSLTDKRDFSRLGSLKMK
;
A
#
# COMPACT_ATOMS: atom_id res chain seq x y z
N ASP A 1 15.81 3.30 -1.17
CA ASP A 1 15.49 2.02 -0.57
C ASP A 1 14.16 2.06 0.13
N TYR A 2 13.35 1.07 -0.12
CA TYR A 2 12.01 0.97 0.45
C TYR A 2 11.93 -0.24 1.35
N LYS A 3 11.11 -0.13 2.40
CA LYS A 3 10.96 -1.22 3.35
C LYS A 3 9.51 -1.29 3.83
N TYR A 4 9.15 -2.41 4.39
CA TYR A 4 7.82 -2.63 4.95
C TYR A 4 7.43 -1.47 5.86
N GLY A 5 6.24 -0.99 5.66
CA GLY A 5 5.68 0.09 6.47
C GLY A 5 5.86 1.48 5.88
N ASP A 6 6.77 1.65 4.91
CA ASP A 6 6.94 2.95 4.28
C ASP A 6 5.66 3.35 3.56
N ILE A 7 5.29 4.62 3.69
CA ILE A 7 4.19 5.17 2.92
C ILE A 7 4.80 5.85 1.71
N VAL A 8 4.34 5.48 0.53
CA VAL A 8 4.89 5.98 -0.71
C VAL A 8 3.81 6.59 -1.59
N ILE A 9 4.24 7.48 -2.46
CA ILE A 9 3.40 8.10 -3.46
C ILE A 9 3.82 7.50 -4.78
N ALA A 10 2.91 6.82 -5.45
CA ALA A 10 3.18 6.14 -6.71
C ALA A 10 2.29 6.68 -7.80
N TYR A 11 2.80 6.68 -9.03
CA TYR A 11 2.01 7.10 -10.17
C TYR A 11 2.18 6.12 -11.31
N LYS A 12 1.07 5.58 -11.77
CA LYS A 12 1.03 4.72 -12.94
C LYS A 12 -0.21 5.13 -13.73
N GLU A 13 0.02 5.84 -14.81
CA GLU A 13 -1.06 6.43 -15.59
C GLU A 13 -2.11 5.41 -16.03
N SER A 14 -1.66 4.21 -16.39
CA SER A 14 -2.59 3.18 -16.84
C SER A 14 -3.48 2.64 -15.71
N PHE A 15 -3.14 2.93 -14.47
CA PHE A 15 -3.91 2.46 -13.32
C PHE A 15 -4.81 3.57 -12.77
N ASP A 16 -4.29 4.77 -12.60
CA ASP A 16 -5.04 5.89 -12.06
C ASP A 16 -4.48 7.18 -12.66
N ALA A 17 -5.37 8.10 -13.00
CA ALA A 17 -4.98 9.39 -13.56
C ALA A 17 -4.23 10.26 -12.54
N GLU A 18 -4.35 9.94 -11.26
CA GLU A 18 -3.71 10.68 -10.18
C GLU A 18 -2.76 9.80 -9.40
N PRO A 19 -1.73 10.37 -8.78
CA PRO A 19 -0.88 9.61 -7.89
C PRO A 19 -1.69 8.99 -6.75
N ILE A 20 -1.23 7.84 -6.29
CA ILE A 20 -1.87 7.14 -5.19
C ILE A 20 -0.90 7.06 -4.03
N VAL A 21 -1.44 7.03 -2.82
CA VAL A 21 -0.66 6.91 -1.59
C VAL A 21 -0.94 5.55 -0.98
N LYS A 22 0.10 4.76 -0.82
CA LYS A 22 -0.02 3.37 -0.36
C LYS A 22 1.09 3.02 0.60
N ARG A 23 0.91 1.93 1.32
CA ARG A 23 1.91 1.39 2.23
C ARG A 23 2.68 0.26 1.55
N VAL A 24 4.00 0.25 1.72
CA VAL A 24 4.83 -0.86 1.24
C VAL A 24 4.59 -2.06 2.14
N ILE A 25 4.18 -3.16 1.55
CA ILE A 25 3.93 -4.41 2.26
C ILE A 25 5.09 -5.38 2.07
N ALA A 26 5.66 -5.38 0.87
CA ALA A 26 6.77 -6.29 0.57
C ALA A 26 7.67 -5.66 -0.47
N THR A 27 8.90 -6.13 -0.52
CA THR A 27 9.92 -5.62 -1.43
C THR A 27 10.54 -6.77 -2.22
N GLU A 28 11.51 -6.46 -3.06
CA GLU A 28 12.08 -7.44 -3.99
C GLU A 28 12.49 -8.73 -3.28
N GLY A 29 12.25 -9.84 -3.93
CA GLY A 29 12.59 -11.17 -3.44
C GLY A 29 11.60 -11.76 -2.46
N GLN A 30 10.68 -10.97 -1.93
CA GLN A 30 9.69 -11.47 -0.99
C GLN A 30 8.47 -12.03 -1.72
N THR A 31 7.80 -12.97 -1.08
CA THR A 31 6.59 -13.59 -1.62
C THR A 31 5.41 -13.15 -0.79
N VAL A 32 4.40 -12.59 -1.46
CA VAL A 32 3.15 -12.18 -0.81
C VAL A 32 2.09 -13.22 -1.09
N ASP A 33 1.36 -13.57 -0.06
CA ASP A 33 0.19 -14.42 -0.21
C ASP A 33 -0.93 -13.83 0.62
N ILE A 34 -2.16 -13.94 0.14
CA ILE A 34 -3.32 -13.40 0.84
C ILE A 34 -4.40 -14.46 0.88
N ASP A 35 -4.88 -14.73 2.08
CA ASP A 35 -6.04 -15.57 2.27
C ASP A 35 -7.25 -14.66 2.41
N PHE A 36 -7.97 -14.49 1.32
CA PHE A 36 -9.11 -13.57 1.30
C PHE A 36 -10.30 -14.11 2.09
N THR A 37 -10.35 -15.40 2.34
CA THR A 37 -11.42 -15.99 3.15
C THR A 37 -11.26 -15.61 4.60
N LEU A 38 -10.04 -15.68 5.11
CA LEU A 38 -9.74 -15.33 6.50
C LEU A 38 -9.28 -13.88 6.62
N GLY A 39 -9.03 -13.20 5.51
CA GLY A 39 -8.62 -11.81 5.51
C GLY A 39 -7.19 -11.59 5.98
N ARG A 40 -6.30 -12.53 5.73
CA ARG A 40 -4.93 -12.51 6.26
C ARG A 40 -3.90 -12.34 5.16
N VAL A 41 -2.90 -11.51 5.46
CA VAL A 41 -1.79 -11.25 4.54
C VAL A 41 -0.52 -11.88 5.10
N PHE A 42 0.17 -12.60 4.24
CA PHE A 42 1.42 -13.28 4.60
C PHE A 42 2.55 -12.75 3.72
N VAL A 43 3.71 -12.53 4.31
CA VAL A 43 4.92 -12.21 3.55
C VAL A 43 5.98 -13.22 3.94
N ASP A 44 6.49 -13.94 2.94
CA ASP A 44 7.44 -15.03 3.14
C ASP A 44 6.92 -16.05 4.16
N GLY A 45 5.61 -16.31 4.10
CA GLY A 45 4.99 -17.31 4.96
C GLY A 45 4.64 -16.83 6.36
N GLU A 46 4.97 -15.59 6.68
CA GLU A 46 4.68 -15.06 8.02
C GLU A 46 3.48 -14.14 8.00
N LEU A 47 2.56 -14.36 8.92
CA LEU A 47 1.37 -13.54 9.05
C LEU A 47 1.74 -12.13 9.49
N LEU A 48 1.30 -11.13 8.74
CA LEU A 48 1.54 -9.75 9.12
C LEU A 48 0.67 -9.34 10.30
N GLN A 49 1.28 -8.62 11.23
CA GLN A 49 0.59 -7.96 12.31
C GLN A 49 0.28 -6.54 11.85
N GLU A 50 -0.96 -6.28 11.50
CA GLU A 50 -1.31 -5.04 10.83
C GLU A 50 -2.14 -4.13 11.71
N ASP A 51 -1.47 -3.43 12.63
CA ASP A 51 -2.14 -2.54 13.56
C ASP A 51 -2.71 -1.30 12.89
N TYR A 52 -2.26 -1.01 11.66
CA TYR A 52 -2.65 0.19 10.91
C TYR A 52 -3.90 -0.01 10.06
N VAL A 53 -4.45 -1.21 10.01
CA VAL A 53 -5.67 -1.46 9.24
C VAL A 53 -6.85 -1.67 10.18
N ASN A 54 -8.01 -1.21 9.73
CA ASN A 54 -9.23 -1.31 10.53
C ASN A 54 -9.92 -2.66 10.38
N ASP A 55 -9.75 -3.28 9.23
CA ASP A 55 -10.42 -4.52 8.90
C ASP A 55 -9.47 -5.51 8.27
N LEU A 56 -9.86 -6.77 8.32
CA LEU A 56 -9.13 -7.83 7.63
C LEU A 56 -9.26 -7.66 6.12
N THR A 57 -8.38 -8.31 5.38
CA THR A 57 -8.28 -8.14 3.94
C THR A 57 -9.14 -9.17 3.21
N TYR A 58 -10.33 -8.76 2.79
CA TYR A 58 -11.26 -9.66 2.12
C TYR A 58 -11.42 -9.40 0.63
N LEU A 59 -11.02 -8.23 0.14
CA LEU A 59 -11.28 -7.83 -1.23
C LEU A 59 -10.21 -8.34 -2.18
N ASP A 60 -10.60 -9.30 -3.02
CA ASP A 60 -9.74 -9.85 -4.07
C ASP A 60 -9.97 -9.02 -5.34
N GLU A 61 -8.89 -8.49 -5.90
CA GLU A 61 -8.98 -7.61 -7.07
C GLU A 61 -8.28 -8.18 -8.29
N GLY A 62 -8.00 -9.45 -8.28
CA GLY A 62 -7.55 -10.16 -9.47
C GLY A 62 -6.10 -10.58 -9.52
N THR A 63 -5.22 -9.96 -8.75
CA THR A 63 -3.82 -10.37 -8.72
C THR A 63 -3.70 -11.81 -8.24
N GLN A 64 -2.86 -12.58 -8.94
CA GLN A 64 -2.67 -13.98 -8.60
C GLN A 64 -1.68 -14.13 -7.44
N PHE A 65 -2.03 -14.97 -6.49
CA PHE A 65 -1.17 -15.25 -5.34
C PHE A 65 -0.88 -16.73 -5.24
N PRO A 66 0.24 -17.14 -4.66
CA PRO A 66 1.29 -16.28 -4.12
C PRO A 66 2.03 -15.51 -5.22
N LEU A 67 2.51 -14.33 -4.89
CA LEU A 67 3.23 -13.48 -5.82
C LEU A 67 4.62 -13.20 -5.27
N THR A 68 5.64 -13.57 -6.03
CA THR A 68 7.03 -13.29 -5.67
C THR A 68 7.49 -12.04 -6.42
N LEU A 69 8.00 -11.08 -5.68
CA LEU A 69 8.44 -9.82 -6.25
C LEU A 69 9.82 -9.96 -6.88
N GLY A 70 9.95 -9.44 -8.08
CA GLY A 70 11.22 -9.40 -8.77
C GLY A 70 12.08 -8.23 -8.30
N GLU A 71 13.24 -8.10 -8.93
CA GLU A 71 14.16 -7.02 -8.63
C GLU A 71 13.48 -5.68 -8.88
N GLY A 72 13.61 -4.76 -7.90
CA GLY A 72 13.03 -3.43 -8.02
C GLY A 72 11.52 -3.36 -7.94
N GLU A 73 10.87 -4.43 -7.50
CA GLU A 73 9.42 -4.44 -7.39
C GLU A 73 8.96 -4.33 -5.94
N LEU A 74 7.83 -3.67 -5.77
CA LEU A 74 7.18 -3.46 -4.48
C LEU A 74 5.76 -3.96 -4.53
N PHE A 75 5.25 -4.43 -3.40
CA PHE A 75 3.83 -4.72 -3.26
C PHE A 75 3.22 -3.68 -2.33
N LEU A 76 2.25 -2.94 -2.84
CA LEU A 76 1.66 -1.81 -2.15
C LEU A 76 0.21 -2.10 -1.80
N MET A 77 -0.20 -1.75 -0.59
CA MET A 77 -1.59 -1.89 -0.19
C MET A 77 -2.07 -0.65 0.53
N GLY A 78 -3.34 -0.32 0.33
CA GLY A 78 -3.99 0.72 1.10
C GLY A 78 -4.38 0.19 2.47
N ASP A 79 -4.35 1.05 3.47
CA ASP A 79 -4.72 0.64 4.82
C ASP A 79 -6.21 0.34 4.95
N ASN A 80 -7.03 0.97 4.13
CA ASN A 80 -8.46 0.66 4.09
C ASN A 80 -8.66 -0.49 3.11
N ARG A 81 -8.37 -1.70 3.57
CA ARG A 81 -8.24 -2.90 2.74
C ARG A 81 -9.46 -3.22 1.90
N ASN A 82 -10.64 -2.98 2.41
CA ASN A 82 -11.84 -3.38 1.68
C ASN A 82 -12.40 -2.28 0.79
N ARG A 83 -11.70 -1.15 0.70
CA ARG A 83 -12.08 -0.05 -0.18
C ARG A 83 -10.91 0.47 -0.99
N SER A 84 -9.79 -0.21 -0.91
CA SER A 84 -8.55 0.22 -1.54
C SER A 84 -8.37 -0.49 -2.87
N SER A 85 -7.90 0.25 -3.87
CA SER A 85 -7.42 -0.35 -5.11
C SER A 85 -5.90 -0.20 -5.09
N ASP A 86 -5.20 -1.31 -5.09
CA ASP A 86 -3.75 -1.34 -4.89
C ASP A 86 -3.14 -2.51 -5.63
N SER A 87 -2.02 -3.06 -5.15
CA SER A 87 -1.33 -4.17 -5.83
C SER A 87 -2.18 -5.45 -5.91
N ARG A 88 -3.27 -5.55 -5.17
CA ARG A 88 -4.20 -6.65 -5.33
C ARG A 88 -4.98 -6.55 -6.63
N ASP A 89 -5.06 -5.34 -7.19
CA ASP A 89 -5.70 -5.11 -8.49
C ASP A 89 -4.69 -5.53 -9.55
N GLU A 90 -5.11 -6.45 -10.43
CA GLU A 90 -4.20 -6.98 -11.45
C GLU A 90 -3.69 -5.92 -12.42
N ARG A 91 -4.37 -4.79 -12.52
CA ARG A 91 -3.91 -3.69 -13.36
C ARG A 91 -2.69 -3.00 -12.77
N LEU A 92 -2.51 -3.08 -11.46
CA LEU A 92 -1.35 -2.52 -10.79
C LEU A 92 -0.33 -3.59 -10.49
N GLY A 93 -0.72 -4.64 -9.79
CA GLY A 93 0.15 -5.76 -9.44
C GLY A 93 1.41 -5.34 -8.71
N ALA A 94 2.50 -6.03 -9.00
CA ALA A 94 3.82 -5.63 -8.49
C ALA A 94 4.20 -4.31 -9.12
N VAL A 95 4.67 -3.38 -8.29
CA VAL A 95 4.96 -2.01 -8.71
C VAL A 95 6.45 -1.81 -8.85
N ASP A 96 6.88 -1.37 -10.04
CA ASP A 96 8.29 -1.01 -10.25
C ASP A 96 8.60 0.20 -9.40
N GLU A 97 9.68 0.13 -8.63
CA GLU A 97 10.02 1.22 -7.72
C GLU A 97 10.28 2.54 -8.45
N ARG A 98 10.56 2.49 -9.75
CA ARG A 98 10.72 3.72 -10.55
C ARG A 98 9.41 4.50 -10.68
N LEU A 99 8.28 3.90 -10.36
CA LEU A 99 6.99 4.57 -10.37
C LEU A 99 6.74 5.34 -9.07
N ILE A 100 7.62 5.19 -8.09
CA ILE A 100 7.49 5.91 -6.83
C ILE A 100 8.03 7.32 -7.02
N ILE A 101 7.19 8.31 -6.75
CA ILE A 101 7.58 9.71 -6.91
C ILE A 101 7.98 10.34 -5.57
N GLY A 102 7.80 9.63 -4.47
CA GLY A 102 8.28 10.09 -3.18
C GLY A 102 7.83 9.20 -2.05
N LYS A 103 8.52 9.31 -0.92
CA LYS A 103 8.03 8.77 0.33
C LYS A 103 7.22 9.84 1.00
N ALA A 104 6.04 9.47 1.47
CA ALA A 104 5.35 10.35 2.37
C ALA A 104 6.17 10.32 3.64
N VAL A 105 6.83 11.39 3.92
CA VAL A 105 7.34 11.60 5.26
C VAL A 105 6.11 11.73 6.08
N LEU A 106 5.82 10.70 6.79
CA LEU A 106 4.72 10.72 7.67
C LEU A 106 5.04 11.77 8.66
N LEU A 107 4.45 12.85 8.43
CA LEU A 107 4.57 13.95 9.33
C LEU A 107 3.88 13.54 10.58
N VAL A 108 4.66 13.01 11.43
CA VAL A 108 4.22 12.84 12.77
C VAL A 108 4.28 14.21 13.36
N PHE A 109 3.19 14.89 13.25
CA PHE A 109 3.08 16.15 13.96
C PHE A 109 3.09 15.82 15.42
N PRO A 110 3.96 16.45 16.18
CA PRO A 110 4.02 16.17 17.59
C PRO A 110 2.67 16.41 18.26
N GLY A 111 2.25 15.44 18.97
CA GLY A 111 1.08 15.56 19.80
C GLY A 111 -0.18 15.80 19.00
N ARG A 112 -1.06 16.55 19.60
CA ARG A 112 -2.40 16.75 19.06
C ARG A 112 -2.46 17.67 17.88
N ASP A 113 -1.37 18.27 17.53
CA ASP A 113 -1.37 19.13 16.37
C ASP A 113 -1.75 18.36 15.13
N SER A 114 -1.40 17.11 15.10
CA SER A 114 -1.80 16.25 14.00
C SER A 114 -3.30 16.14 13.89
N LEU A 115 -4.01 16.27 14.98
CA LEU A 115 -5.47 16.18 14.95
C LEU A 115 -6.11 17.46 14.44
N THR A 116 -5.53 18.60 14.79
CA THR A 116 -6.07 19.87 14.31
C THR A 116 -5.77 20.07 12.85
N ASP A 117 -4.77 19.40 12.36
CA ASP A 117 -4.32 19.56 10.99
C ASP A 117 -4.91 18.53 10.02
N LYS A 118 -5.97 17.87 10.40
CA LYS A 118 -6.64 16.94 9.50
C LYS A 118 -6.95 17.52 8.13
N ARG A 119 -7.35 18.78 8.11
CA ARG A 119 -7.65 19.41 6.83
C ARG A 119 -6.42 19.62 5.98
N ASP A 120 -5.24 19.61 6.59
CA ASP A 120 -4.01 19.72 5.83
C ASP A 120 -3.79 18.44 5.02
N PHE A 121 -4.16 17.31 5.57
CA PHE A 121 -4.17 16.08 4.78
C PHE A 121 -5.14 16.19 3.63
N SER A 122 -6.25 16.87 3.83
CA SER A 122 -7.21 17.08 2.75
C SER A 122 -6.64 17.95 1.65
N ARG A 123 -5.72 18.84 1.99
CA ARG A 123 -5.08 19.68 0.99
C ARG A 123 -3.99 18.97 0.24
N LEU A 124 -3.51 17.88 0.77
CA LEU A 124 -2.70 16.95 0.00
C LEU A 124 -3.60 16.13 -0.91
N GLY A 125 -4.74 16.68 -1.18
CA GLY A 125 -5.92 15.99 -1.61
C GLY A 125 -5.91 15.49 -3.01
N SER A 126 -4.94 15.84 -3.80
CA SER A 126 -4.75 15.18 -5.06
C SER A 126 -4.20 13.78 -4.87
N LEU A 127 -3.75 13.45 -3.66
CA LEU A 127 -3.21 12.13 -3.33
C LEU A 127 -4.32 11.32 -2.69
N LYS A 128 -4.55 10.14 -3.21
CA LYS A 128 -5.62 9.28 -2.71
C LYS A 128 -5.06 8.23 -1.78
N MET A 129 -5.58 8.20 -0.58
CA MET A 129 -5.30 7.12 0.36
C MET A 129 -6.47 6.15 0.26
N LYS A 130 -6.29 5.17 -0.55
CA LYS A 130 -7.34 4.17 -0.78
C LYS A 130 -7.04 2.88 -0.07
#